data_8f60699b917c8d546f5799078388fd0c
#
_entry.id   8f60699b917c8d546f5799078388fd0c
#
_cell.length_a   1.000
_cell.length_b   1.000
_cell.length_c   1.000
_cell.angle_alpha   90.00
_cell.angle_beta   90.00
_cell.angle_gamma   90.00
#
_symmetry.space_group_name_H-M   'P 1'
#
loop_
_entity.id
_entity.type
_entity.pdbx_description
1 polymer ?
#
loop_
_entity_poly.entity_id
_entity_poly.type
_entity_poly.pdbx_seq_one_letter_code
_entity_poly.pdbx_strand_id
1 'polypeptide(L)'
;ALVADDKQIWFDSSIIAEFLELRGAEPALLPADPLASLNIRQLEKLADGICDAALVIVREQLRPGDLQSEEVLVRNREKIQRSLDMLEAKAAEGKWLNNGQLNLADIATGCMIGYLNFRRVVPNWCVERPALVKLAETLFQRESFAMTTPPAA
;
A
#
# COMPACT_ATOMS: atom_id res chain seq x y z
N ALA A 1 -5.92 15.27 1.08
CA ALA A 1 -5.17 16.50 1.46
C ALA A 1 -5.30 16.74 2.95
N LEU A 2 -4.27 17.33 3.55
CA LEU A 2 -4.25 17.80 4.94
C LEU A 2 -4.12 19.32 4.95
N VAL A 3 -4.95 20.00 5.72
CA VAL A 3 -4.86 21.44 5.93
C VAL A 3 -4.28 21.70 7.31
N ALA A 4 -3.11 22.32 7.38
CA ALA A 4 -2.44 22.68 8.63
C ALA A 4 -3.08 23.94 9.25
N ASP A 5 -2.73 24.25 10.51
CA ASP A 5 -3.30 25.40 11.25
C ASP A 5 -3.00 26.75 10.58
N ASP A 6 -1.84 26.86 9.92
CA ASP A 6 -1.41 28.02 9.13
C ASP A 6 -2.08 28.10 7.74
N LYS A 7 -3.07 27.23 7.47
CA LYS A 7 -3.79 27.10 6.20
C LYS A 7 -2.95 26.53 5.05
N GLN A 8 -1.72 26.06 5.30
CA GLN A 8 -0.94 25.35 4.28
C GLN A 8 -1.61 24.02 3.96
N ILE A 9 -1.66 23.67 2.66
CA ILE A 9 -2.28 22.43 2.17
C ILE A 9 -1.18 21.45 1.76
N TRP A 10 -1.21 20.26 2.32
CA TRP A 10 -0.30 19.16 2.03
C TRP A 10 -1.00 18.03 1.26
N PHE A 11 -0.34 17.48 0.29
CA PHE A 11 -0.71 16.33 -0.56
C PHE A 11 0.58 15.83 -1.24
N ASP A 12 0.78 14.63 -1.60
CA ASP A 12 0.02 13.41 -1.53
C ASP A 12 0.15 12.73 -0.12
N SER A 13 -0.35 11.47 0.04
CA SER A 13 -0.29 10.73 1.31
C SER A 13 1.13 10.57 1.84
N SER A 14 2.11 10.29 0.99
CA SER A 14 3.51 10.14 1.38
C SER A 14 4.12 11.46 1.89
N ILE A 15 3.75 12.60 1.31
CA ILE A 15 4.18 13.91 1.77
C ILE A 15 3.49 14.28 3.09
N ILE A 16 2.21 13.94 3.24
CA ILE A 16 1.48 14.13 4.50
C ILE A 16 2.12 13.30 5.62
N ALA A 17 2.48 12.04 5.36
CA ALA A 17 3.15 11.19 6.33
C ALA A 17 4.49 11.80 6.77
N GLU A 18 5.31 12.29 5.82
CA GLU A 18 6.57 12.97 6.12
C GLU A 18 6.36 14.25 6.93
N PHE A 19 5.36 15.06 6.57
CA PHE A 19 5.01 16.26 7.34
C PHE A 19 4.66 15.92 8.79
N LEU A 20 3.89 14.84 9.04
CA LEU A 20 3.54 14.39 10.38
C LEU A 20 4.76 13.92 11.15
N GLU A 21 5.69 13.17 10.52
CA GLU A 21 6.97 12.78 11.11
C GLU A 21 7.80 14.02 11.55
N LEU A 22 7.90 15.02 10.68
CA LEU A 22 8.60 16.29 10.98
C LEU A 22 7.93 17.07 12.12
N ARG A 23 6.65 16.86 12.38
CA ARG A 23 5.89 17.44 13.50
C ARG A 23 5.98 16.61 14.78
N GLY A 24 6.75 15.52 14.79
CA GLY A 24 6.98 14.66 15.95
C GLY A 24 5.84 13.67 16.19
N ALA A 25 5.19 13.16 15.12
CA ALA A 25 4.21 12.10 15.27
C ALA A 25 4.85 10.83 15.91
N GLU A 26 4.15 10.25 16.87
CA GLU A 26 4.62 9.06 17.57
C GLU A 26 3.60 7.90 17.46
N PRO A 27 4.08 6.66 17.32
CA PRO A 27 5.50 6.27 17.14
C PRO A 27 6.01 6.67 15.75
N ALA A 28 7.30 7.01 15.65
CA ALA A 28 7.96 7.31 14.37
C ALA A 28 7.84 6.12 13.42
N LEU A 29 7.37 6.38 12.20
CA LEU A 29 7.20 5.36 11.13
C LEU A 29 8.38 5.32 10.16
N LEU A 30 9.28 6.29 10.25
CA LEU A 30 10.52 6.35 9.49
C LEU A 30 11.72 6.35 10.44
N PRO A 31 12.77 5.56 10.16
CA PRO A 31 13.99 5.59 10.94
C PRO A 31 14.78 6.88 10.69
N ALA A 32 15.57 7.29 11.69
CA ALA A 32 16.43 8.48 11.60
C ALA A 32 17.57 8.30 10.59
N ASP A 33 18.03 7.06 10.33
CA ASP A 33 19.03 6.79 9.29
C ASP A 33 18.46 7.04 7.91
N PRO A 34 19.08 7.93 7.09
CA PRO A 34 18.52 8.31 5.79
C PRO A 34 18.43 7.15 4.80
N LEU A 35 19.37 6.20 4.81
CA LEU A 35 19.35 5.06 3.89
C LEU A 35 18.26 4.06 4.28
N ALA A 36 18.10 3.78 5.57
CA ALA A 36 17.03 2.95 6.07
C ALA A 36 15.66 3.58 5.78
N SER A 37 15.52 4.90 5.96
CA SER A 37 14.32 5.66 5.59
C SER A 37 14.02 5.56 4.09
N LEU A 38 15.04 5.70 3.24
CA LEU A 38 14.87 5.56 1.78
C LEU A 38 14.39 4.17 1.38
N ASN A 39 14.89 3.12 2.02
CA ASN A 39 14.44 1.75 1.77
C ASN A 39 12.96 1.55 2.12
N ILE A 40 12.48 2.13 3.24
CA ILE A 40 11.06 2.10 3.61
C ILE A 40 10.22 2.85 2.57
N ARG A 41 10.66 4.04 2.16
CA ARG A 41 9.96 4.81 1.13
C ARG A 41 9.91 4.11 -0.22
N GLN A 42 10.93 3.34 -0.57
CA GLN A 42 10.92 2.52 -1.79
C GLN A 42 9.81 1.46 -1.73
N LEU A 43 9.64 0.78 -0.60
CA LEU A 43 8.57 -0.21 -0.41
C LEU A 43 7.19 0.44 -0.33
N GLU A 44 7.06 1.62 0.30
CA GLU A 44 5.85 2.44 0.25
C GLU A 44 5.45 2.74 -1.21
N LYS A 45 6.39 3.23 -2.02
CA LYS A 45 6.13 3.52 -3.44
C LYS A 45 5.83 2.29 -4.28
N LEU A 46 6.35 1.13 -3.89
CA LEU A 46 5.98 -0.14 -4.52
C LEU A 46 4.51 -0.48 -4.25
N ALA A 47 4.03 -0.31 -3.01
CA ALA A 47 2.63 -0.49 -2.63
C ALA A 47 1.70 0.50 -3.34
N ASP A 48 2.06 1.80 -3.38
CA ASP A 48 1.33 2.83 -4.14
C ASP A 48 1.22 2.45 -5.61
N GLY A 49 2.31 1.99 -6.23
CA GLY A 49 2.34 1.56 -7.63
C GLY A 49 1.45 0.34 -7.93
N ILE A 50 1.16 -0.50 -6.93
CA ILE A 50 0.16 -1.57 -7.04
C ILE A 50 -1.25 -0.97 -7.04
N CYS A 51 -1.54 -0.02 -6.15
CA CYS A 51 -2.84 0.67 -6.11
C CYS A 51 -3.12 1.40 -7.43
N ASP A 52 -2.12 2.08 -7.99
CA ASP A 52 -2.25 2.76 -9.28
C ASP A 52 -2.59 1.77 -10.42
N ALA A 53 -1.87 0.65 -10.48
CA ALA A 53 -2.13 -0.40 -11.46
C ALA A 53 -3.53 -1.02 -11.27
N ALA A 54 -3.96 -1.24 -10.03
CA ALA A 54 -5.30 -1.72 -9.72
C ALA A 54 -6.38 -0.72 -10.13
N LEU A 55 -6.15 0.58 -9.94
CA LEU A 55 -7.06 1.64 -10.38
C LEU A 55 -7.20 1.68 -11.90
N VAL A 56 -6.11 1.46 -12.65
CA VAL A 56 -6.16 1.33 -14.12
C VAL A 56 -7.06 0.15 -14.52
N ILE A 57 -6.91 -1.01 -13.87
CA ILE A 57 -7.75 -2.19 -14.13
C ILE A 57 -9.22 -1.87 -13.85
N VAL A 58 -9.54 -1.26 -12.69
CA VAL A 58 -10.91 -0.86 -12.35
C VAL A 58 -11.52 0.04 -13.41
N ARG A 59 -10.79 1.07 -13.84
CA ARG A 59 -11.27 2.02 -14.85
C ARG A 59 -11.47 1.35 -16.20
N GLU A 60 -10.57 0.46 -16.60
CA GLU A 60 -10.70 -0.27 -17.87
C GLU A 60 -11.91 -1.23 -17.85
N GLN A 61 -12.16 -1.91 -16.72
CA GLN A 61 -13.31 -2.79 -16.57
C GLN A 61 -14.67 -2.06 -16.53
N LEU A 62 -14.67 -0.76 -16.20
CA LEU A 62 -15.88 0.07 -16.26
C LEU A 62 -16.24 0.54 -17.69
N ARG A 63 -15.34 0.36 -18.66
CA ARG A 63 -15.64 0.67 -20.08
C ARG A 63 -16.58 -0.38 -20.67
N PRO A 64 -17.36 -0.04 -21.71
CA PRO A 64 -18.08 -1.04 -22.49
C PRO A 64 -17.15 -2.18 -22.94
N GLY A 65 -17.64 -3.42 -22.91
CA GLY A 65 -16.79 -4.60 -23.12
C GLY A 65 -16.03 -4.61 -24.45
N ASP A 66 -16.65 -4.12 -25.52
CA ASP A 66 -16.06 -3.96 -26.86
C ASP A 66 -14.97 -2.87 -26.94
N LEU A 67 -14.88 -2.00 -25.94
CA LEU A 67 -13.88 -0.94 -25.82
C LEU A 67 -12.81 -1.24 -24.77
N GLN A 68 -12.88 -2.37 -24.07
CA GLN A 68 -11.87 -2.77 -23.12
C GLN A 68 -10.61 -3.29 -23.81
N SER A 69 -9.45 -2.85 -23.34
CA SER A 69 -8.16 -3.32 -23.82
C SER A 69 -7.63 -4.45 -22.94
N GLU A 70 -7.63 -5.68 -23.47
CA GLU A 70 -7.03 -6.82 -22.77
C GLU A 70 -5.52 -6.61 -22.52
N GLU A 71 -4.82 -5.96 -23.45
CA GLU A 71 -3.40 -5.62 -23.25
C GLU A 71 -3.17 -4.75 -22.01
N VAL A 72 -4.02 -3.74 -21.78
CA VAL A 72 -3.96 -2.88 -20.60
C VAL A 72 -4.23 -3.70 -19.33
N LEU A 73 -5.24 -4.57 -19.36
CA LEU A 73 -5.60 -5.42 -18.21
C LEU A 73 -4.47 -6.39 -17.86
N VAL A 74 -3.95 -7.12 -18.85
CA VAL A 74 -2.85 -8.10 -18.67
C VAL A 74 -1.60 -7.40 -18.13
N ARG A 75 -1.16 -6.32 -18.78
CA ARG A 75 0.04 -5.58 -18.36
C ARG A 75 -0.03 -5.11 -16.91
N ASN A 76 -1.19 -4.59 -16.48
CA ASN A 76 -1.34 -4.10 -15.11
C ASN A 76 -1.46 -5.24 -14.10
N ARG A 77 -2.14 -6.35 -14.44
CA ARG A 77 -2.14 -7.56 -13.59
C ARG A 77 -0.73 -8.12 -13.38
N GLU A 78 0.06 -8.24 -14.44
CA GLU A 78 1.44 -8.69 -14.34
C GLU A 78 2.32 -7.74 -13.50
N LYS A 79 2.13 -6.41 -13.66
CA LYS A 79 2.81 -5.43 -12.81
C LYS A 79 2.49 -5.66 -11.33
N ILE A 80 1.21 -5.86 -11.01
CA ILE A 80 0.77 -6.14 -9.64
C ILE A 80 1.42 -7.43 -9.12
N GLN A 81 1.38 -8.52 -9.90
CA GLN A 81 1.95 -9.81 -9.47
C GLN A 81 3.44 -9.69 -9.14
N ARG A 82 4.25 -9.11 -10.05
CA ARG A 82 5.68 -8.92 -9.81
C ARG A 82 5.96 -8.06 -8.57
N SER A 83 5.15 -7.03 -8.34
CA SER A 83 5.31 -6.15 -7.17
C SER A 83 4.92 -6.85 -5.87
N LEU A 84 3.87 -7.67 -5.89
CA LEU A 84 3.48 -8.50 -4.75
C LEU A 84 4.55 -9.54 -4.40
N ASP A 85 5.22 -10.14 -5.41
CA ASP A 85 6.32 -11.08 -5.17
C ASP A 85 7.51 -10.41 -4.48
N MET A 86 7.82 -9.15 -4.84
CA MET A 86 8.85 -8.38 -4.16
C MET A 86 8.48 -8.07 -2.70
N LEU A 87 7.21 -7.70 -2.45
CA LEU A 87 6.72 -7.44 -1.09
C LEU A 87 6.67 -8.73 -0.25
N GLU A 88 6.28 -9.87 -0.84
CA GLU A 88 6.31 -11.17 -0.18
C GLU A 88 7.72 -11.53 0.27
N ALA A 89 8.72 -11.39 -0.61
CA ALA A 89 10.11 -11.65 -0.29
C ALA A 89 10.58 -10.78 0.90
N LYS A 90 10.17 -9.51 0.94
CA LYS A 90 10.48 -8.61 2.06
C LYS A 90 9.73 -8.97 3.35
N ALA A 91 8.46 -9.31 3.25
CA ALA A 91 7.65 -9.72 4.39
C ALA A 91 8.15 -11.04 5.02
N ALA A 92 8.76 -11.92 4.23
CA ALA A 92 9.35 -13.17 4.71
C ALA A 92 10.63 -12.97 5.54
N GLU A 93 11.29 -11.81 5.48
CA GLU A 93 12.50 -11.51 6.25
C GLU A 93 12.21 -11.28 7.75
N GLY A 94 10.98 -10.95 8.14
CA GLY A 94 10.65 -10.69 9.55
C GLY A 94 9.19 -10.33 9.81
N LYS A 95 8.94 -9.73 10.96
CA LYS A 95 7.58 -9.32 11.35
C LYS A 95 7.08 -8.12 10.54
N TRP A 96 7.98 -7.21 10.21
CA TRP A 96 7.73 -5.95 9.49
C TRP A 96 8.64 -5.86 8.27
N LEU A 97 8.27 -5.07 7.27
CA LEU A 97 8.97 -5.00 5.99
C LEU A 97 10.44 -4.50 6.06
N ASN A 98 10.85 -3.92 7.17
CA ASN A 98 12.25 -3.54 7.42
C ASN A 98 12.93 -4.42 8.48
N ASN A 99 12.28 -5.52 8.86
CA ASN A 99 12.73 -6.44 9.90
C ASN A 99 12.99 -5.80 11.29
N GLY A 100 12.41 -4.63 11.53
CA GLY A 100 12.55 -3.87 12.78
C GLY A 100 11.20 -3.65 13.46
N GLN A 101 10.74 -2.41 13.45
CA GLN A 101 9.46 -1.99 14.00
C GLN A 101 8.46 -1.65 12.88
N LEU A 102 7.18 -1.53 13.25
CA LEU A 102 6.14 -1.02 12.35
C LEU A 102 6.60 0.29 11.70
N ASN A 103 6.41 0.41 10.41
CA ASN A 103 6.90 1.52 9.62
C ASN A 103 5.91 1.92 8.51
N LEU A 104 6.23 2.97 7.77
CA LEU A 104 5.36 3.52 6.74
C LEU A 104 5.08 2.53 5.58
N ALA A 105 6.07 1.68 5.22
CA ALA A 105 5.87 0.66 4.19
C ALA A 105 4.86 -0.41 4.60
N ASP A 106 4.83 -0.79 5.90
CA ASP A 106 3.83 -1.72 6.42
C ASP A 106 2.43 -1.13 6.29
N ILE A 107 2.27 0.15 6.69
CA ILE A 107 0.98 0.85 6.59
C ILE A 107 0.52 0.93 5.14
N ALA A 108 1.39 1.38 4.23
CA ALA A 108 1.08 1.46 2.79
C ALA A 108 0.71 0.09 2.21
N THR A 109 1.45 -0.97 2.58
CA THR A 109 1.16 -2.34 2.15
C THR A 109 -0.18 -2.84 2.67
N GLY A 110 -0.52 -2.56 3.94
CA GLY A 110 -1.84 -2.89 4.49
C GLY A 110 -2.98 -2.15 3.78
N CYS A 111 -2.81 -0.86 3.49
CA CYS A 111 -3.78 -0.07 2.71
C CYS A 111 -3.94 -0.64 1.29
N MET A 112 -2.84 -0.99 0.63
CA MET A 112 -2.83 -1.61 -0.70
C MET A 112 -3.58 -2.94 -0.70
N ILE A 113 -3.30 -3.84 0.25
CA ILE A 113 -4.00 -5.13 0.37
C ILE A 113 -5.50 -4.91 0.63
N GLY A 114 -5.85 -3.97 1.51
CA GLY A 114 -7.23 -3.57 1.74
C GLY A 114 -7.93 -3.11 0.47
N TYR A 115 -7.24 -2.32 -0.36
CA TYR A 115 -7.76 -1.86 -1.65
C TYR A 115 -7.94 -2.99 -2.67
N LEU A 116 -6.98 -3.92 -2.77
CA LEU A 116 -7.09 -5.10 -3.64
C LEU A 116 -8.29 -5.97 -3.23
N ASN A 117 -8.50 -6.18 -1.94
CA ASN A 117 -9.64 -6.92 -1.39
C ASN A 117 -10.97 -6.22 -1.71
N PHE A 118 -11.03 -4.91 -1.53
CA PHE A 118 -12.21 -4.10 -1.82
C PHE A 118 -12.59 -4.11 -3.30
N ARG A 119 -11.61 -3.95 -4.20
CA ARG A 119 -11.83 -3.87 -5.66
C ARG A 119 -11.90 -5.23 -6.35
N ARG A 120 -11.39 -6.30 -5.73
CA ARG A 120 -11.38 -7.67 -6.26
C ARG A 120 -10.74 -7.81 -7.65
N VAL A 121 -9.83 -6.91 -8.02
CA VAL A 121 -9.18 -6.90 -9.34
C VAL A 121 -8.12 -8.00 -9.51
N VAL A 122 -7.55 -8.45 -8.38
CA VAL A 122 -6.59 -9.56 -8.31
C VAL A 122 -6.99 -10.45 -7.13
N PRO A 123 -8.06 -11.27 -7.27
CA PRO A 123 -8.63 -12.03 -6.14
C PRO A 123 -7.67 -13.06 -5.55
N ASN A 124 -6.68 -13.51 -6.32
CA ASN A 124 -5.71 -14.53 -5.91
C ASN A 124 -4.37 -13.91 -5.44
N TRP A 125 -4.37 -12.64 -5.02
CA TRP A 125 -3.14 -11.99 -4.56
C TRP A 125 -2.43 -12.72 -3.42
N CYS A 126 -3.17 -13.46 -2.58
CA CYS A 126 -2.67 -14.18 -1.42
C CYS A 126 -2.06 -15.57 -1.74
N VAL A 127 -2.32 -16.11 -2.95
CA VAL A 127 -1.81 -17.42 -3.34
C VAL A 127 -0.29 -17.37 -3.43
N GLU A 128 0.38 -18.33 -2.76
CA GLU A 128 1.85 -18.40 -2.65
C GLU A 128 2.52 -17.21 -1.95
N ARG A 129 1.74 -16.42 -1.15
CA ARG A 129 2.24 -15.24 -0.43
C ARG A 129 1.87 -15.26 1.06
N PRO A 130 2.30 -16.31 1.81
CA PRO A 130 1.92 -16.47 3.21
C PRO A 130 2.45 -15.38 4.13
N ALA A 131 3.62 -14.77 3.82
CA ALA A 131 4.19 -13.71 4.64
C ALA A 131 3.37 -12.40 4.51
N LEU A 132 2.93 -12.05 3.30
CA LEU A 132 2.01 -10.92 3.10
C LEU A 132 0.65 -11.15 3.75
N VAL A 133 0.12 -12.38 3.72
CA VAL A 133 -1.12 -12.72 4.43
C VAL A 133 -0.96 -12.47 5.92
N LYS A 134 0.12 -12.98 6.53
CA LYS A 134 0.41 -12.80 7.96
C LYS A 134 0.60 -11.32 8.34
N LEU A 135 1.29 -10.57 7.49
CA LEU A 135 1.44 -9.12 7.66
C LEU A 135 0.09 -8.42 7.63
N ALA A 136 -0.75 -8.72 6.63
CA ALA A 136 -2.09 -8.15 6.50
C ALA A 136 -2.97 -8.47 7.71
N GLU A 137 -3.00 -9.73 8.18
CA GLU A 137 -3.73 -10.13 9.37
C GLU A 137 -3.28 -9.34 10.61
N THR A 138 -1.97 -9.13 10.76
CA THR A 138 -1.41 -8.35 11.87
C THR A 138 -1.84 -6.87 11.79
N LEU A 139 -1.81 -6.28 10.60
CA LEU A 139 -2.17 -4.89 10.39
C LEU A 139 -3.67 -4.64 10.55
N PHE A 140 -4.51 -5.52 10.02
CA PHE A 140 -5.98 -5.35 10.08
C PHE A 140 -6.56 -5.50 11.50
N GLN A 141 -5.80 -6.04 12.44
CA GLN A 141 -6.15 -6.05 13.87
C GLN A 141 -5.89 -4.71 14.58
N ARG A 142 -5.20 -3.77 13.93
CA ARG A 142 -4.97 -2.45 14.50
C ARG A 142 -6.25 -1.61 14.42
N GLU A 143 -6.53 -0.86 15.47
CA GLU A 143 -7.69 0.03 15.55
C GLU A 143 -7.73 1.01 14.36
N SER A 144 -6.58 1.56 13.96
CA SER A 144 -6.48 2.48 12.83
C SER A 144 -6.95 1.88 11.49
N PHE A 145 -6.72 0.58 11.27
CA PHE A 145 -7.23 -0.11 10.08
C PHE A 145 -8.72 -0.45 10.22
N ALA A 146 -9.13 -0.92 11.40
CA ALA A 146 -10.53 -1.26 11.66
C ALA A 146 -11.47 -0.06 11.48
N MET A 147 -11.06 1.12 11.97
CA MET A 147 -11.85 2.35 11.87
C MET A 147 -11.89 2.97 10.46
N THR A 148 -10.96 2.60 9.58
CA THR A 148 -10.86 3.15 8.22
C THR A 148 -11.22 2.14 7.14
N THR A 149 -11.75 0.98 7.52
CA THR A 149 -12.22 -0.02 6.55
C THR A 149 -13.36 0.56 5.71
N PRO A 150 -13.30 0.45 4.36
CA PRO A 150 -14.40 0.90 3.51
C PRO A 150 -15.71 0.18 3.88
N PRO A 151 -16.87 0.84 3.78
CA PRO A 151 -18.14 0.17 3.99
C PRO A 151 -18.31 -1.00 3.01
N ALA A 152 -18.96 -2.07 3.45
CA ALA A 152 -19.25 -3.20 2.57
C ALA A 152 -20.05 -2.70 1.34
N ALA A 153 -19.61 -3.11 0.14
CA ALA A 153 -20.26 -2.75 -1.12
C ALA A 153 -21.56 -3.51 -1.30
#